data_d1d4e4cf5be0cc3a8b3fb217978a7ea0
#
_entry.id   d1d4e4cf5be0cc3a8b3fb217978a7ea0
#
_cell.length_a   1.000
_cell.length_b   1.000
_cell.length_c   1.000
_cell.angle_alpha   90.00
_cell.angle_beta   90.00
_cell.angle_gamma   90.00
#
_symmetry.space_group_name_H-M   'P 1'
#
loop_
_entity.id
_entity.type
_entity.pdbx_description
1 polymer ?
#
loop_
_entity_poly.entity_id
_entity_poly.type
_entity_poly.pdbx_seq_one_letter_code
_entity_poly.pdbx_strand_id
1 'polypeptide(L)'
;MRLNETIDWHPAAIGVGRFGKWLENLQDWNLSRSRYWGTPLPIWRTEDGDEEICIGSVEELYKECERAVQAGVMSANPLAGFTPGDYSEENYDKIDLHRPYVDEITLVAQDGKRPMRRESDLIDVWFDSGAMPFAQVHYPFEHREEVESGKVFPADFIAEGVDQTRGWFFTLHAIATMTQGSIAFRNVLVNGLVLDKDGNKMSKRLGNAVDPFGVIQQYG
;
A
#
# COMPACT_ATOMS: atom_id res chain seq x y z
N MET A 1 -0.51 -12.69 -15.35
CA MET A 1 0.16 -13.14 -16.59
C MET A 1 -0.32 -12.37 -17.81
N ARG A 2 -1.56 -12.55 -18.30
CA ARG A 2 -2.03 -11.89 -19.55
C ARG A 2 -1.81 -10.38 -19.59
N LEU A 3 -2.05 -9.67 -18.49
CA LEU A 3 -1.78 -8.21 -18.42
C LEU A 3 -0.29 -7.87 -18.54
N ASN A 4 0.62 -8.70 -18.02
CA ASN A 4 2.06 -8.46 -18.19
C ASN A 4 2.51 -8.50 -19.66
N GLU A 5 1.82 -9.26 -20.52
CA GLU A 5 2.12 -9.35 -21.95
C GLU A 5 1.80 -8.06 -22.71
N THR A 6 1.00 -7.17 -22.13
CA THR A 6 0.64 -5.87 -22.69
C THR A 6 1.58 -4.73 -22.27
N ILE A 7 2.54 -5.01 -21.38
CA ILE A 7 3.53 -4.04 -20.90
C ILE A 7 4.74 -4.06 -21.83
N ASP A 8 5.22 -2.89 -22.25
CA ASP A 8 6.43 -2.76 -23.02
C ASP A 8 7.67 -2.71 -22.12
N TRP A 9 8.39 -3.83 -22.06
CA TRP A 9 9.55 -4.01 -21.21
C TRP A 9 10.85 -3.73 -21.96
N HIS A 10 11.71 -2.89 -21.38
CA HIS A 10 13.04 -2.58 -21.87
C HIS A 10 14.11 -2.97 -20.82
N PRO A 11 14.85 -4.10 -21.03
CA PRO A 11 14.77 -5.04 -22.16
C PRO A 11 13.58 -6.01 -22.05
N ALA A 12 13.00 -6.37 -23.19
CA ALA A 12 11.83 -7.27 -23.29
C ALA A 12 12.03 -8.62 -22.56
N ALA A 13 13.27 -9.13 -22.55
CA ALA A 13 13.61 -10.38 -21.86
C ALA A 13 13.30 -10.38 -20.36
N ILE A 14 13.24 -9.22 -19.72
CA ILE A 14 12.88 -9.10 -18.29
C ILE A 14 11.39 -9.40 -18.08
N GLY A 15 10.53 -8.86 -18.91
CA GLY A 15 9.08 -9.06 -18.84
C GLY A 15 8.67 -10.52 -19.02
N VAL A 16 9.22 -11.19 -20.05
CA VAL A 16 8.94 -12.60 -20.32
C VAL A 16 9.70 -13.54 -19.38
N GLY A 17 10.97 -13.24 -19.11
CA GLY A 17 11.86 -14.08 -18.33
C GLY A 17 11.67 -13.88 -16.82
N ARG A 18 12.37 -12.88 -16.27
CA ARG A 18 12.47 -12.70 -14.81
C ARG A 18 11.12 -12.38 -14.14
N PHE A 19 10.36 -11.44 -14.71
CA PHE A 19 9.08 -11.04 -14.15
C PHE A 19 7.97 -12.05 -14.50
N GLY A 20 7.86 -12.47 -15.75
CA GLY A 20 6.86 -13.46 -16.19
C GLY A 20 6.98 -14.78 -15.44
N LYS A 21 8.20 -15.34 -15.32
CA LYS A 21 8.43 -16.57 -14.52
C LYS A 21 8.14 -16.39 -13.03
N TRP A 22 8.31 -15.21 -12.49
CA TRP A 22 7.90 -14.90 -11.13
C TRP A 22 6.39 -14.96 -10.96
N LEU A 23 5.64 -14.36 -11.90
CA LEU A 23 4.17 -14.40 -11.91
C LEU A 23 3.61 -15.82 -12.12
N GLU A 24 4.27 -16.66 -12.93
CA GLU A 24 3.87 -18.07 -13.12
C GLU A 24 3.96 -18.90 -11.84
N ASN A 25 4.93 -18.58 -10.98
CA ASN A 25 5.23 -19.33 -9.76
C ASN A 25 4.90 -18.51 -8.50
N LEU A 26 3.93 -17.59 -8.62
CA LEU A 26 3.58 -16.68 -7.54
C LEU A 26 3.07 -17.45 -6.32
N GLN A 27 3.62 -17.10 -5.16
CA GLN A 27 3.13 -17.56 -3.86
C GLN A 27 2.22 -16.49 -3.24
N ASP A 28 1.45 -16.90 -2.24
CA ASP A 28 0.60 -15.99 -1.49
C ASP A 28 1.42 -14.84 -0.89
N TRP A 29 0.89 -13.63 -1.05
CA TRP A 29 1.46 -12.45 -0.41
C TRP A 29 0.79 -12.23 0.94
N ASN A 30 1.47 -12.62 2.01
CA ASN A 30 1.00 -12.29 3.35
C ASN A 30 1.14 -10.79 3.58
N LEU A 31 0.02 -10.10 3.77
CA LEU A 31 -0.03 -8.65 3.97
C LEU A 31 0.20 -8.24 5.42
N SER A 32 -0.01 -9.10 6.41
CA SER A 32 0.14 -8.74 7.82
C SER A 32 1.60 -8.70 8.27
N ARG A 33 1.92 -7.72 9.11
CA ARG A 33 3.25 -7.53 9.72
C ARG A 33 3.11 -7.25 11.20
N SER A 34 3.74 -8.10 12.01
CA SER A 34 3.82 -7.94 13.46
C SER A 34 4.89 -6.90 13.82
N ARG A 35 4.56 -5.62 13.65
CA ARG A 35 5.42 -4.46 13.91
C ARG A 35 4.67 -3.38 14.67
N TYR A 36 5.40 -2.42 15.23
CA TYR A 36 4.79 -1.30 15.96
C TYR A 36 4.42 -0.14 15.04
N TRP A 37 5.31 0.28 14.13
CA TRP A 37 5.12 1.44 13.28
C TRP A 37 4.86 1.06 11.82
N GLY A 38 3.85 1.67 11.23
CA GLY A 38 3.41 1.52 9.86
C GLY A 38 1.90 1.69 9.74
N THR A 39 1.32 1.37 8.59
CA THR A 39 -0.12 1.47 8.31
C THR A 39 -0.86 0.34 9.01
N PRO A 40 -1.77 0.61 9.96
CA PRO A 40 -2.54 -0.42 10.67
C PRO A 40 -3.49 -1.16 9.72
N LEU A 41 -3.65 -2.48 9.91
CA LEU A 41 -4.71 -3.23 9.23
C LEU A 41 -6.07 -2.72 9.68
N PRO A 42 -6.96 -2.31 8.76
CA PRO A 42 -8.26 -1.74 9.11
C PRO A 42 -9.31 -2.83 9.34
N ILE A 43 -8.97 -3.85 10.14
CA ILE A 43 -9.83 -5.01 10.41
C ILE A 43 -10.15 -5.09 11.89
N TRP A 44 -11.43 -5.13 12.23
CA TRP A 44 -11.93 -5.35 13.58
C TRP A 44 -12.64 -6.69 13.66
N ARG A 45 -12.44 -7.41 14.77
CA ARG A 45 -13.03 -8.74 15.01
C ARG A 45 -13.63 -8.83 16.42
N THR A 46 -14.66 -9.65 16.55
CA THR A 46 -15.14 -10.13 17.85
C THR A 46 -14.11 -11.08 18.48
N GLU A 47 -14.13 -11.21 19.80
CA GLU A 47 -13.18 -12.07 20.54
C GLU A 47 -13.28 -13.55 20.13
N ASP A 48 -14.49 -14.01 19.83
CA ASP A 48 -14.76 -15.37 19.31
C ASP A 48 -14.38 -15.57 17.85
N GLY A 49 -14.10 -14.47 17.11
CA GLY A 49 -13.73 -14.51 15.70
C GLY A 49 -14.90 -14.78 14.73
N ASP A 50 -16.14 -14.81 15.24
CA ASP A 50 -17.33 -15.11 14.44
C ASP A 50 -17.71 -13.96 13.49
N GLU A 51 -17.33 -12.73 13.84
CA GLU A 51 -17.65 -11.54 13.06
C GLU A 51 -16.41 -10.67 12.88
N GLU A 52 -16.21 -10.24 11.63
CA GLU A 52 -15.15 -9.30 11.27
C GLU A 52 -15.67 -8.22 10.33
N ILE A 53 -15.06 -7.04 10.40
CA ILE A 53 -15.29 -5.93 9.49
C ILE A 53 -13.95 -5.37 9.02
N CYS A 54 -13.83 -5.15 7.70
CA CYS A 54 -12.73 -4.40 7.10
C CYS A 54 -13.22 -3.00 6.74
N ILE A 55 -12.67 -1.99 7.38
CA ILE A 55 -13.07 -0.58 7.19
C ILE A 55 -12.41 -0.04 5.92
N GLY A 56 -13.22 0.46 5.00
CA GLY A 56 -12.78 0.97 3.69
C GLY A 56 -12.55 2.48 3.63
N SER A 57 -12.93 3.24 4.67
CA SER A 57 -12.71 4.70 4.70
C SER A 57 -12.74 5.27 6.11
N VAL A 58 -12.19 6.48 6.28
CA VAL A 58 -12.29 7.23 7.55
C VAL A 58 -13.73 7.56 7.89
N GLU A 59 -14.53 7.90 6.89
CA GLU A 59 -15.97 8.16 7.08
C GLU A 59 -16.73 6.91 7.58
N GLU A 60 -16.40 5.73 7.05
CA GLU A 60 -16.96 4.47 7.53
C GLU A 60 -16.54 4.20 8.97
N LEU A 61 -15.25 4.37 9.29
CA LEU A 61 -14.77 4.25 10.66
C LEU A 61 -15.47 5.21 11.60
N TYR A 62 -15.67 6.45 11.21
CA TYR A 62 -16.41 7.45 11.97
C TYR A 62 -17.83 6.96 12.31
N LYS A 63 -18.57 6.46 11.30
CA LYS A 63 -19.93 5.93 11.47
C LYS A 63 -19.97 4.71 12.39
N GLU A 64 -19.01 3.82 12.26
CA GLU A 64 -18.91 2.63 13.11
C GLU A 64 -18.55 3.01 14.56
N CYS A 65 -17.71 4.03 14.76
CA CYS A 65 -17.46 4.58 16.10
C CYS A 65 -18.74 5.18 16.72
N GLU A 66 -19.53 5.96 15.95
CA GLU A 66 -20.82 6.47 16.41
C GLU A 66 -21.78 5.34 16.83
N ARG A 67 -21.83 4.26 16.03
CA ARG A 67 -22.64 3.09 16.33
C ARG A 67 -22.18 2.40 17.63
N ALA A 68 -20.87 2.32 17.86
CA ALA A 68 -20.30 1.74 19.08
C ALA A 68 -20.59 2.60 20.33
N VAL A 69 -20.58 3.93 20.18
CA VAL A 69 -20.98 4.86 21.25
C VAL A 69 -22.47 4.71 21.58
N GLN A 70 -23.34 4.67 20.58
CA GLN A 70 -24.79 4.46 20.78
C GLN A 70 -25.11 3.13 21.45
N ALA A 71 -24.32 2.09 21.14
CA ALA A 71 -24.44 0.78 21.79
C ALA A 71 -23.84 0.72 23.21
N GLY A 72 -23.17 1.78 23.66
CA GLY A 72 -22.51 1.83 24.96
C GLY A 72 -21.21 1.02 25.06
N VAL A 73 -20.64 0.61 23.93
CA VAL A 73 -19.35 -0.11 23.85
C VAL A 73 -18.18 0.87 23.99
N MET A 74 -18.31 2.07 23.45
CA MET A 74 -17.38 3.18 23.68
C MET A 74 -18.07 4.35 24.39
N SER A 75 -17.31 5.14 25.15
CA SER A 75 -17.83 6.32 25.86
C SER A 75 -17.93 7.55 24.97
N ALA A 76 -17.10 7.67 23.95
CA ALA A 76 -17.07 8.78 23.01
C ALA A 76 -16.46 8.32 21.68
N ASN A 77 -16.78 9.03 20.59
CA ASN A 77 -16.15 8.82 19.29
C ASN A 77 -14.77 9.48 19.26
N PRO A 78 -13.66 8.74 19.15
CA PRO A 78 -12.33 9.34 19.09
C PRO A 78 -12.10 10.18 17.82
N LEU A 79 -12.94 10.01 16.79
CA LEU A 79 -12.90 10.77 15.55
C LEU A 79 -13.88 11.98 15.55
N ALA A 80 -14.42 12.40 16.70
CA ALA A 80 -15.44 13.45 16.77
C ALA A 80 -15.01 14.81 16.19
N GLY A 81 -13.69 15.07 16.04
CA GLY A 81 -13.16 16.24 15.37
C GLY A 81 -13.20 16.19 13.83
N PHE A 82 -13.33 14.99 13.26
CA PHE A 82 -13.35 14.74 11.83
C PHE A 82 -14.74 15.04 11.24
N THR A 83 -14.77 15.67 10.08
CA THR A 83 -16.00 15.97 9.35
C THR A 83 -16.12 15.03 8.14
N PRO A 84 -17.05 14.05 8.12
CA PRO A 84 -17.28 13.19 6.97
C PRO A 84 -17.56 13.97 5.68
N GLY A 85 -16.92 13.56 4.58
CA GLY A 85 -17.05 14.22 3.27
C GLY A 85 -16.17 15.46 3.06
N ASP A 86 -15.43 15.90 4.08
CA ASP A 86 -14.42 16.95 3.95
C ASP A 86 -13.02 16.30 3.80
N TYR A 87 -12.45 16.42 2.60
CA TYR A 87 -11.15 15.82 2.23
C TYR A 87 -9.98 16.79 2.39
N SER A 88 -10.18 17.93 3.08
CA SER A 88 -9.12 18.91 3.34
C SER A 88 -8.03 18.35 4.28
N GLU A 89 -6.80 18.80 4.10
CA GLU A 89 -5.67 18.47 4.97
C GLU A 89 -5.99 18.84 6.43
N GLU A 90 -6.58 20.03 6.65
CA GLU A 90 -6.95 20.50 7.98
C GLU A 90 -7.98 19.60 8.68
N ASN A 91 -8.80 18.88 7.94
CA ASN A 91 -9.74 17.93 8.51
C ASN A 91 -9.06 16.62 8.90
N TYR A 92 -8.13 16.13 8.08
CA TYR A 92 -7.36 14.92 8.37
C TYR A 92 -6.33 15.13 9.48
N ASP A 93 -5.79 16.32 9.66
CA ASP A 93 -4.88 16.67 10.76
C ASP A 93 -5.52 16.60 12.15
N LYS A 94 -6.85 16.51 12.24
CA LYS A 94 -7.58 16.36 13.49
C LYS A 94 -7.58 14.94 14.05
N ILE A 95 -7.11 13.96 13.29
CA ILE A 95 -7.16 12.55 13.65
C ILE A 95 -5.79 11.91 13.44
N ASP A 96 -5.52 10.87 14.23
CA ASP A 96 -4.34 10.03 14.05
C ASP A 96 -4.76 8.55 14.07
N LEU A 97 -4.56 7.86 12.95
CA LEU A 97 -4.89 6.46 12.76
C LEU A 97 -3.69 5.52 12.94
N HIS A 98 -2.55 6.04 13.39
CA HIS A 98 -1.41 5.20 13.76
C HIS A 98 -1.63 4.55 15.14
N ARG A 99 -0.80 3.57 15.43
CA ARG A 99 -0.68 3.03 16.79
C ARG A 99 0.02 4.06 17.69
N PRO A 100 -0.40 4.21 18.96
CA PRO A 100 -1.40 3.40 19.68
C PRO A 100 -2.85 3.86 19.49
N TYR A 101 -3.12 5.02 18.90
CA TYR A 101 -4.44 5.68 18.90
C TYR A 101 -5.54 4.81 18.28
N VAL A 102 -5.28 4.22 17.10
CA VAL A 102 -6.25 3.35 16.42
C VAL A 102 -6.57 2.08 17.20
N ASP A 103 -5.65 1.60 18.05
CA ASP A 103 -5.84 0.40 18.87
C ASP A 103 -6.82 0.62 20.02
N GLU A 104 -7.11 1.88 20.40
CA GLU A 104 -8.11 2.25 21.39
C GLU A 104 -9.54 2.20 20.84
N ILE A 105 -9.71 2.16 19.53
CA ILE A 105 -11.02 2.10 18.87
C ILE A 105 -11.60 0.70 19.03
N THR A 106 -12.73 0.63 19.71
CA THR A 106 -13.52 -0.60 19.88
C THR A 106 -14.85 -0.43 19.15
N LEU A 107 -15.06 -1.20 18.07
CA LEU A 107 -16.32 -1.20 17.33
C LEU A 107 -17.33 -2.16 17.97
N VAL A 108 -18.54 -2.22 17.43
CA VAL A 108 -19.59 -3.11 17.90
C VAL A 108 -20.08 -4.02 16.78
N ALA A 109 -20.26 -5.30 17.10
CA ALA A 109 -20.80 -6.31 16.18
C ALA A 109 -22.23 -5.95 15.71
N GLN A 110 -22.74 -6.65 14.71
CA GLN A 110 -24.07 -6.41 14.15
C GLN A 110 -25.19 -6.62 15.18
N ASP A 111 -24.95 -7.48 16.18
CA ASP A 111 -25.89 -7.69 17.28
C ASP A 111 -26.03 -6.48 18.23
N GLY A 112 -25.22 -5.45 18.07
CA GLY A 112 -25.19 -4.24 18.89
C GLY A 112 -24.69 -4.44 20.33
N LYS A 113 -23.99 -5.54 20.62
CA LYS A 113 -23.58 -5.89 22.00
C LYS A 113 -22.11 -6.30 22.11
N ARG A 114 -21.64 -7.19 21.23
CA ARG A 114 -20.28 -7.73 21.31
C ARG A 114 -19.27 -6.69 20.87
N PRO A 115 -18.23 -6.42 21.67
CA PRO A 115 -17.16 -5.52 21.25
C PRO A 115 -16.29 -6.19 20.15
N MET A 116 -15.83 -5.37 19.21
CA MET A 116 -14.88 -5.77 18.17
C MET A 116 -13.59 -4.99 18.34
N ARG A 117 -12.47 -5.69 18.38
CA ARG A 117 -11.14 -5.09 18.52
C ARG A 117 -10.39 -5.16 17.21
N ARG A 118 -9.57 -4.15 16.96
CA ARG A 118 -8.72 -4.10 15.77
C ARG A 118 -7.68 -5.25 15.78
N GLU A 119 -7.44 -5.83 14.60
CA GLU A 119 -6.31 -6.73 14.40
C GLU A 119 -4.98 -5.99 14.68
N SER A 120 -4.14 -6.55 15.54
CA SER A 120 -2.95 -5.84 16.04
C SER A 120 -1.85 -5.60 15.02
N ASP A 121 -1.83 -6.38 13.95
CA ASP A 121 -0.83 -6.28 12.89
C ASP A 121 -0.99 -5.01 12.05
N LEU A 122 0.10 -4.68 11.36
CA LEU A 122 0.18 -3.64 10.34
C LEU A 122 0.14 -4.26 8.96
N ILE A 123 -0.14 -3.47 7.94
CA ILE A 123 0.00 -3.90 6.55
C ILE A 123 1.47 -3.88 6.11
N ASP A 124 1.82 -4.72 5.17
CA ASP A 124 3.15 -4.70 4.54
C ASP A 124 3.40 -3.37 3.85
N VAL A 125 4.52 -2.72 4.15
CA VAL A 125 4.95 -1.45 3.52
C VAL A 125 5.01 -1.53 1.99
N TRP A 126 5.17 -2.72 1.43
CA TRP A 126 5.10 -2.95 0.00
C TRP A 126 3.69 -2.79 -0.57
N PHE A 127 2.66 -2.96 0.26
CA PHE A 127 1.29 -2.60 -0.10
C PHE A 127 1.16 -1.07 -0.19
N ASP A 128 1.68 -0.32 0.78
CA ASP A 128 1.64 1.15 0.75
C ASP A 128 2.29 1.68 -0.53
N SER A 129 3.50 1.22 -0.84
CA SER A 129 4.21 1.63 -2.06
C SER A 129 3.51 1.19 -3.36
N GLY A 130 2.89 0.01 -3.35
CA GLY A 130 2.13 -0.51 -4.49
C GLY A 130 0.77 0.17 -4.70
N ALA A 131 0.21 0.75 -3.63
CA ALA A 131 -1.04 1.52 -3.67
C ALA A 131 -0.84 2.98 -4.11
N MET A 132 0.41 3.46 -4.23
CA MET A 132 0.76 4.85 -4.52
C MET A 132 -0.01 5.46 -5.69
N PRO A 133 -0.22 4.77 -6.85
CA PRO A 133 -0.95 5.36 -7.98
C PRO A 133 -2.37 5.80 -7.64
N PHE A 134 -2.98 5.17 -6.65
CA PHE A 134 -4.33 5.46 -6.15
C PHE A 134 -4.30 6.40 -4.96
N ALA A 135 -3.41 6.14 -4.01
CA ALA A 135 -3.29 6.91 -2.77
C ALA A 135 -2.92 8.38 -3.03
N GLN A 136 -2.02 8.66 -3.98
CA GLN A 136 -1.57 10.02 -4.29
C GLN A 136 -2.69 10.95 -4.79
N VAL A 137 -3.76 10.39 -5.32
CA VAL A 137 -4.92 11.14 -5.82
C VAL A 137 -6.18 10.89 -4.99
N HIS A 138 -6.02 10.28 -3.82
CA HIS A 138 -7.11 9.94 -2.89
C HIS A 138 -8.26 9.16 -3.54
N TYR A 139 -7.93 8.28 -4.51
CA TYR A 139 -8.92 7.38 -5.14
C TYR A 139 -9.43 6.35 -4.14
N PRO A 140 -10.72 5.99 -4.11
CA PRO A 140 -11.79 6.36 -5.05
C PRO A 140 -12.62 7.59 -4.62
N PHE A 141 -12.24 8.31 -3.58
CA PHE A 141 -13.02 9.41 -3.00
C PHE A 141 -12.89 10.68 -3.81
N GLU A 142 -11.70 10.94 -4.33
CA GLU A 142 -11.39 12.06 -5.23
C GLU A 142 -10.79 11.53 -6.54
N HIS A 143 -10.77 12.34 -7.58
CA HIS A 143 -10.17 12.04 -8.90
C HIS A 143 -10.59 10.72 -9.56
N ARG A 144 -11.77 10.23 -9.20
CA ARG A 144 -12.26 8.94 -9.67
C ARG A 144 -12.37 8.88 -11.20
N GLU A 145 -12.93 9.92 -11.80
CA GLU A 145 -13.09 9.97 -13.25
C GLU A 145 -11.73 9.97 -13.99
N GLU A 146 -10.73 10.69 -13.45
CA GLU A 146 -9.40 10.73 -14.07
C GLU A 146 -8.67 9.37 -14.00
N VAL A 147 -8.88 8.61 -12.94
CA VAL A 147 -8.32 7.25 -12.82
C VAL A 147 -9.07 6.28 -13.74
N GLU A 148 -10.40 6.24 -13.66
CA GLU A 148 -11.23 5.28 -14.41
C GLU A 148 -11.24 5.56 -15.93
N SER A 149 -11.07 6.81 -16.35
CA SER A 149 -10.97 7.18 -17.78
C SER A 149 -9.60 6.87 -18.40
N GLY A 150 -8.60 6.51 -17.59
CA GLY A 150 -7.25 6.24 -18.08
C GLY A 150 -6.39 7.49 -18.29
N LYS A 151 -6.81 8.65 -17.77
CA LYS A 151 -6.08 9.93 -17.90
C LYS A 151 -4.83 9.97 -17.03
N VAL A 152 -4.90 9.46 -15.80
CA VAL A 152 -3.79 9.49 -14.84
C VAL A 152 -3.30 8.08 -14.46
N PHE A 153 -4.02 7.04 -14.86
CA PHE A 153 -3.69 5.65 -14.58
C PHE A 153 -4.13 4.77 -15.76
N PRO A 154 -3.33 3.76 -16.21
CA PRO A 154 -1.97 3.41 -15.71
C PRO A 154 -0.91 4.43 -16.11
N ALA A 155 0.23 4.45 -15.39
CA ALA A 155 1.36 5.32 -15.70
C ALA A 155 1.91 5.04 -17.10
N ASP A 156 2.37 6.08 -17.81
CA ASP A 156 2.97 5.91 -19.13
C ASP A 156 4.35 5.26 -19.08
N PHE A 157 5.11 5.51 -18.02
CA PHE A 157 6.49 5.09 -17.90
C PHE A 157 6.92 4.88 -16.44
N ILE A 158 7.75 3.84 -16.20
CA ILE A 158 8.45 3.61 -14.93
C ILE A 158 9.89 3.14 -15.23
N ALA A 159 10.87 3.57 -14.42
CA ALA A 159 12.27 3.19 -14.53
C ALA A 159 12.88 2.88 -13.17
N GLU A 160 13.29 1.62 -12.97
CA GLU A 160 13.91 1.15 -11.72
C GLU A 160 14.91 0.01 -11.98
N GLY A 161 15.60 -0.43 -10.94
CA GLY A 161 16.52 -1.56 -11.00
C GLY A 161 15.82 -2.91 -11.24
N VAL A 162 16.55 -3.87 -11.76
CA VAL A 162 16.05 -5.23 -12.07
C VAL A 162 15.57 -6.00 -10.84
N ASP A 163 16.02 -5.64 -9.65
CA ASP A 163 15.57 -6.22 -8.38
C ASP A 163 14.09 -5.89 -8.11
N GLN A 164 13.56 -4.79 -8.65
CA GLN A 164 12.17 -4.37 -8.50
C GLN A 164 11.15 -5.28 -9.23
N THR A 165 11.61 -6.22 -10.04
CA THR A 165 10.77 -7.32 -10.54
C THR A 165 10.20 -8.20 -9.41
N ARG A 166 10.81 -8.19 -8.23
CA ARG A 166 10.36 -8.85 -7.00
C ARG A 166 10.12 -7.87 -5.85
N GLY A 167 9.84 -6.62 -6.17
CA GLY A 167 9.55 -5.53 -5.27
C GLY A 167 8.46 -4.65 -5.87
N TRP A 168 8.78 -3.40 -6.14
CA TRP A 168 7.80 -2.39 -6.53
C TRP A 168 7.05 -2.69 -7.83
N PHE A 169 7.71 -3.19 -8.88
CA PHE A 169 7.01 -3.59 -10.10
C PHE A 169 5.93 -4.66 -9.84
N PHE A 170 6.23 -5.62 -8.96
CA PHE A 170 5.28 -6.66 -8.61
C PHE A 170 4.11 -6.10 -7.81
N THR A 171 4.35 -5.32 -6.77
CA THR A 171 3.29 -4.82 -5.89
C THR A 171 2.36 -3.84 -6.61
N LEU A 172 2.91 -2.95 -7.45
CA LEU A 172 2.12 -2.10 -8.35
C LEU A 172 1.23 -2.93 -9.28
N HIS A 173 1.81 -3.95 -9.95
CA HIS A 173 1.08 -4.81 -10.88
C HIS A 173 0.00 -5.64 -10.19
N ALA A 174 0.29 -6.18 -9.00
CA ALA A 174 -0.65 -6.97 -8.22
C ALA A 174 -1.86 -6.13 -7.79
N ILE A 175 -1.63 -4.96 -7.17
CA ILE A 175 -2.71 -4.09 -6.70
C ILE A 175 -3.54 -3.58 -7.88
N ALA A 176 -2.91 -3.09 -8.96
CA ALA A 176 -3.61 -2.65 -10.17
C ALA A 176 -4.47 -3.76 -10.79
N THR A 177 -3.93 -4.99 -10.85
CA THR A 177 -4.67 -6.15 -11.37
C THR A 177 -5.89 -6.48 -10.52
N MET A 178 -5.75 -6.47 -9.19
CA MET A 178 -6.83 -6.81 -8.26
C MET A 178 -7.91 -5.74 -8.19
N THR A 179 -7.54 -4.46 -8.21
CA THR A 179 -8.48 -3.34 -8.00
C THR A 179 -9.08 -2.83 -9.30
N GLN A 180 -8.32 -2.82 -10.40
CA GLN A 180 -8.74 -2.21 -11.67
C GLN A 180 -8.83 -3.22 -12.84
N GLY A 181 -8.36 -4.47 -12.66
CA GLY A 181 -8.24 -5.41 -13.77
C GLY A 181 -7.28 -4.93 -14.87
N SER A 182 -6.31 -4.07 -14.53
CA SER A 182 -5.43 -3.35 -15.46
C SER A 182 -3.95 -3.51 -15.09
N ILE A 183 -3.08 -3.05 -16.00
CA ILE A 183 -1.65 -2.84 -15.74
C ILE A 183 -1.47 -1.57 -14.90
N ALA A 184 -0.38 -1.47 -14.12
CA ALA A 184 -0.04 -0.25 -13.39
C ALA A 184 0.76 0.75 -14.23
N PHE A 185 1.46 0.28 -15.24
CA PHE A 185 2.36 1.06 -16.10
C PHE A 185 2.43 0.44 -17.51
N ARG A 186 2.61 1.29 -18.52
CA ARG A 186 2.66 0.89 -19.94
C ARG A 186 4.06 0.52 -20.41
N ASN A 187 5.06 1.32 -20.02
CA ASN A 187 6.45 1.17 -20.43
C ASN A 187 7.35 1.04 -19.20
N VAL A 188 8.27 0.08 -19.24
CA VAL A 188 9.20 -0.18 -18.13
C VAL A 188 10.63 -0.18 -18.64
N LEU A 189 11.45 0.73 -18.14
CA LEU A 189 12.90 0.69 -18.31
C LEU A 189 13.53 0.01 -17.09
N VAL A 190 14.16 -1.13 -17.32
CA VAL A 190 14.80 -1.91 -16.24
C VAL A 190 16.30 -1.69 -16.26
N ASN A 191 16.80 -0.96 -15.28
CA ASN A 191 18.23 -0.73 -15.11
C ASN A 191 18.92 -1.98 -14.56
N GLY A 192 20.16 -2.23 -15.00
CA GLY A 192 21.04 -3.24 -14.41
C GLY A 192 21.43 -2.89 -12.99
N LEU A 193 22.00 -3.85 -12.26
CA LEU A 193 22.58 -3.60 -10.95
C LEU A 193 23.87 -2.78 -11.10
N VAL A 194 24.05 -1.78 -10.24
CA VAL A 194 25.34 -1.10 -10.09
C VAL A 194 26.27 -2.03 -9.32
N LEU A 195 27.40 -2.34 -9.94
CA LEU A 195 28.41 -3.26 -9.41
C LEU A 195 29.67 -2.49 -9.01
N ASP A 196 30.49 -3.10 -8.15
CA ASP A 196 31.81 -2.57 -7.85
C ASP A 196 32.79 -2.81 -9.03
N LYS A 197 34.04 -2.32 -8.92
CA LYS A 197 35.06 -2.44 -9.96
C LYS A 197 35.40 -3.89 -10.33
N ASP A 198 35.10 -4.83 -9.46
CA ASP A 198 35.36 -6.27 -9.64
C ASP A 198 34.11 -7.04 -10.12
N GLY A 199 33.00 -6.33 -10.41
CA GLY A 199 31.75 -6.90 -10.87
C GLY A 199 30.87 -7.51 -9.77
N ASN A 200 31.15 -7.25 -8.49
CA ASN A 200 30.36 -7.73 -7.37
C ASN A 200 29.23 -6.75 -7.02
N LYS A 201 28.11 -7.30 -6.55
CA LYS A 201 27.02 -6.49 -6.03
C LYS A 201 27.49 -5.65 -4.83
N MET A 202 27.26 -4.35 -4.88
CA MET A 202 27.55 -3.47 -3.75
C MET A 202 26.68 -3.77 -2.53
N SER A 203 27.30 -3.77 -1.35
CA SER A 203 26.60 -3.90 -0.09
C SER A 203 27.34 -3.15 1.02
N LYS A 204 26.60 -2.57 1.97
CA LYS A 204 27.17 -1.93 3.16
C LYS A 204 28.04 -2.89 3.98
N ARG A 205 27.66 -4.18 4.04
CA ARG A 205 28.38 -5.22 4.78
C ARG A 205 29.78 -5.49 4.20
N LEU A 206 29.92 -5.41 2.88
CA LEU A 206 31.20 -5.63 2.20
C LEU A 206 32.07 -4.37 2.13
N GLY A 207 31.54 -3.21 2.52
CA GLY A 207 32.26 -1.94 2.45
C GLY A 207 32.60 -1.45 1.04
N ASN A 208 31.97 -2.04 0.01
CA ASN A 208 32.19 -1.71 -1.39
C ASN A 208 31.11 -0.78 -1.97
N ALA A 209 30.24 -0.24 -1.11
CA ALA A 209 29.24 0.76 -1.52
C ALA A 209 29.93 2.10 -1.76
N VAL A 210 29.59 2.74 -2.88
CA VAL A 210 30.10 4.09 -3.22
C VAL A 210 29.20 5.13 -2.58
N ASP A 211 29.80 6.14 -1.96
CA ASP A 211 29.08 7.31 -1.46
C ASP A 211 28.67 8.23 -2.63
N PRO A 212 27.36 8.37 -2.90
CA PRO A 212 26.89 9.19 -4.02
C PRO A 212 27.27 10.67 -3.88
N PHE A 213 27.32 11.21 -2.66
CA PHE A 213 27.72 12.61 -2.43
C PHE A 213 29.20 12.83 -2.75
N GLY A 214 30.06 11.86 -2.40
CA GLY A 214 31.48 11.90 -2.79
C GLY A 214 31.68 11.90 -4.30
N VAL A 215 30.88 11.09 -5.02
CA VAL A 215 30.89 11.06 -6.50
C VAL A 215 30.45 12.39 -7.10
N ILE A 216 29.35 12.96 -6.59
CA ILE A 216 28.83 14.27 -7.03
C ILE A 216 29.86 15.37 -6.80
N GLN A 217 30.55 15.38 -5.64
CA GLN A 217 31.58 16.37 -5.34
C GLN A 217 32.78 16.25 -6.29
N GLN A 218 33.13 15.07 -6.71
CA GLN A 218 34.29 14.82 -7.55
C GLN A 218 34.01 15.02 -9.06
N TYR A 219 32.81 14.69 -9.52
CA TYR A 219 32.51 14.63 -10.96
C TYR A 219 31.35 15.56 -11.39
N GLY A 220 30.64 16.17 -10.48
CA GLY A 220 29.50 17.06 -10.75
C GLY A 220 28.15 16.35 -10.72
#